data_2a450f290a12c8df028c5c510d755f6f
#
_entry.id   2a450f290a12c8df028c5c510d755f6f
#
_cell.length_a   1.000
_cell.length_b   1.000
_cell.length_c   1.000
_cell.angle_alpha   90.00
_cell.angle_beta   90.00
_cell.angle_gamma   90.00
#
_symmetry.space_group_name_H-M   'P 1'
#
loop_
_entity.id
_entity.type
_entity.pdbx_description
1 polymer ?
#
loop_
_entity_poly.entity_id
_entity_poly.type
_entity_poly.pdbx_seq_one_letter_code
_entity_poly.pdbx_strand_id
1 'polypeptide(L)'
;MIPFVVENLAPIMFSGLVVFLLIGFPVAFSLAACGLFFGFIGIELGVPGMQSLMQALPLRVFGIMSNDTLLAIPFFTFMGLILERSGMAEDLLDTIGQLFGPIRGGLAIAVILVGAMLAATTGVVAASVISMGLISLPIMLRYGYDRRLASGAIAASGTLAQIIPPSLVLIVLADQLGRSVGDLYKGAFIPGFVLTGLYLSWVVMVTLWRPSHAPALPPEARTIREDDGSPGLRSLGVLFLLSVGAGILWGQTRPAATPLDETIVVSMSVGVGVAFTLAVANRLLRLKLLSNMAERVTFVLIPPLALIFLVLGTIFLGIATPTEGGAMGAVGALVMALSRRRLSFHLLRQAMDSTMKLSCFVVFILIGSTVFSLAFQGVDGPKWVEHLMTSLPGGQVGFLIVVNILIFVLAFFLDFFELSFIVIPLLGPVAEKLGIDLVWFGVLLAVNMQTSFMHPPFGFALFYLRSVAPNDEYTDRITRKRLAPVTTGQIYWGAVPFVVIQVIMVSLIIAFPNLVSGGIAKRAELDTTNIQIDVPKVDYGRPAGPGGGAAPAADDPMEAVRRALEQDQKKK
;
A
#
# COMPACT_ATOMS: atom_id res chain seq x y z
N MET A 1 47.86 0.80 -6.51
CA MET A 1 46.77 1.27 -5.59
C MET A 1 45.58 1.85 -6.37
N ILE A 2 45.78 2.79 -7.30
CA ILE A 2 44.70 3.38 -8.11
C ILE A 2 43.86 2.34 -8.89
N PRO A 3 44.45 1.37 -9.65
CA PRO A 3 43.66 0.38 -10.35
C PRO A 3 42.80 -0.48 -9.44
N PHE A 4 43.31 -0.89 -8.29
CA PHE A 4 42.56 -1.65 -7.30
C PHE A 4 41.35 -0.87 -6.74
N VAL A 5 41.53 0.43 -6.51
CA VAL A 5 40.42 1.29 -6.02
C VAL A 5 39.34 1.43 -7.08
N VAL A 6 39.71 1.60 -8.35
CA VAL A 6 38.75 1.73 -9.46
C VAL A 6 37.92 0.44 -9.64
N GLU A 7 38.58 -0.73 -9.61
CA GLU A 7 37.91 -2.02 -9.74
C GLU A 7 36.98 -2.35 -8.58
N ASN A 8 37.27 -1.81 -7.37
CA ASN A 8 36.47 -2.04 -6.18
C ASN A 8 35.65 -0.85 -5.75
N LEU A 9 35.43 0.14 -6.64
CA LEU A 9 34.76 1.38 -6.27
C LEU A 9 33.28 1.16 -5.93
N ALA A 10 32.60 0.21 -6.58
CA ALA A 10 31.21 -0.15 -6.28
C ALA A 10 31.01 -0.69 -4.85
N PRO A 11 31.74 -1.73 -4.38
CA PRO A 11 31.63 -2.19 -3.00
C PRO A 11 32.09 -1.14 -1.97
N ILE A 12 33.09 -0.31 -2.29
CA ILE A 12 33.54 0.78 -1.42
C ILE A 12 32.43 1.84 -1.28
N MET A 13 31.80 2.23 -2.38
CA MET A 13 30.68 3.19 -2.38
C MET A 13 29.48 2.65 -1.59
N PHE A 14 29.13 1.38 -1.79
CA PHE A 14 28.04 0.75 -1.05
C PHE A 14 28.33 0.67 0.46
N SER A 15 29.56 0.29 0.84
CA SER A 15 30.00 0.29 2.23
C SER A 15 30.01 1.69 2.83
N GLY A 16 30.42 2.70 2.06
CA GLY A 16 30.35 4.10 2.43
C GLY A 16 28.91 4.56 2.71
N LEU A 17 27.95 4.16 1.87
CA LEU A 17 26.54 4.43 2.12
C LEU A 17 26.07 3.84 3.46
N VAL A 18 26.40 2.57 3.71
CA VAL A 18 26.05 1.91 4.98
C VAL A 18 26.60 2.67 6.18
N VAL A 19 27.85 3.14 6.11
CA VAL A 19 28.46 3.96 7.16
C VAL A 19 27.71 5.28 7.36
N PHE A 20 27.38 6.01 6.28
CA PHE A 20 26.58 7.25 6.37
C PHE A 20 25.23 7.02 7.02
N LEU A 21 24.55 5.93 6.66
CA LEU A 21 23.26 5.58 7.25
C LEU A 21 23.37 5.23 8.74
N LEU A 22 24.42 4.51 9.15
CA LEU A 22 24.64 4.15 10.55
C LEU A 22 25.02 5.34 11.44
N ILE A 23 25.59 6.41 10.88
CA ILE A 23 25.87 7.67 11.59
C ILE A 23 24.55 8.39 11.98
N GLY A 24 23.44 8.07 11.30
CA GLY A 24 22.10 8.59 11.64
C GLY A 24 21.74 9.91 10.96
N PHE A 25 22.43 10.28 9.87
CA PHE A 25 21.98 11.39 9.03
C PHE A 25 20.69 11.02 8.27
N PRO A 26 19.81 11.99 7.97
CA PRO A 26 18.63 11.74 7.16
C PRO A 26 19.02 11.08 5.82
N VAL A 27 18.32 9.99 5.46
CA VAL A 27 18.69 9.08 4.37
C VAL A 27 18.82 9.80 3.03
N ALA A 28 17.92 10.71 2.70
CA ALA A 28 17.99 11.49 1.46
C ALA A 28 19.32 12.24 1.30
N PHE A 29 19.81 12.86 2.38
CA PHE A 29 21.11 13.54 2.38
C PHE A 29 22.28 12.57 2.32
N SER A 30 22.20 11.44 3.03
CA SER A 30 23.23 10.39 3.02
C SER A 30 23.40 9.82 1.61
N LEU A 31 22.31 9.53 0.93
CA LEU A 31 22.30 9.05 -0.46
C LEU A 31 22.90 10.08 -1.42
N ALA A 32 22.41 11.33 -1.36
CA ALA A 32 22.89 12.39 -2.22
C ALA A 32 24.39 12.68 -1.98
N ALA A 33 24.80 12.80 -0.71
CA ALA A 33 26.19 13.04 -0.34
C ALA A 33 27.12 11.91 -0.80
N CYS A 34 26.74 10.66 -0.54
CA CYS A 34 27.48 9.50 -1.00
C CYS A 34 27.58 9.47 -2.53
N GLY A 35 26.47 9.67 -3.24
CA GLY A 35 26.45 9.71 -4.71
C GLY A 35 27.33 10.82 -5.29
N LEU A 36 27.26 12.04 -4.77
CA LEU A 36 28.10 13.14 -5.21
C LEU A 36 29.58 12.90 -4.89
N PHE A 37 29.90 12.47 -3.67
CA PHE A 37 31.27 12.23 -3.25
C PHE A 37 31.96 11.18 -4.12
N PHE A 38 31.33 10.02 -4.30
CA PHE A 38 31.91 8.96 -5.15
C PHE A 38 31.79 9.28 -6.64
N GLY A 39 30.78 10.06 -7.06
CA GLY A 39 30.69 10.59 -8.41
C GLY A 39 31.89 11.49 -8.77
N PHE A 40 32.24 12.42 -7.89
CA PHE A 40 33.46 13.26 -8.06
C PHE A 40 34.74 12.43 -8.04
N ILE A 41 34.88 11.50 -7.09
CA ILE A 41 36.03 10.58 -7.06
C ILE A 41 36.13 9.78 -8.37
N GLY A 42 35.01 9.28 -8.89
CA GLY A 42 34.98 8.55 -10.14
C GLY A 42 35.42 9.40 -11.35
N ILE A 43 35.06 10.68 -11.39
CA ILE A 43 35.54 11.64 -12.42
C ILE A 43 37.05 11.84 -12.31
N GLU A 44 37.56 12.12 -11.12
CA GLU A 44 39.01 12.32 -10.88
C GLU A 44 39.85 11.08 -11.15
N LEU A 45 39.30 9.90 -10.89
CA LEU A 45 39.97 8.61 -11.19
C LEU A 45 39.82 8.21 -12.68
N GLY A 46 39.12 9.00 -13.49
CA GLY A 46 38.94 8.75 -14.92
C GLY A 46 38.01 7.57 -15.25
N VAL A 47 37.04 7.27 -14.39
CA VAL A 47 36.02 6.24 -14.65
C VAL A 47 35.23 6.60 -15.91
N PRO A 48 35.23 5.73 -16.96
CA PRO A 48 34.59 6.03 -18.23
C PRO A 48 33.08 6.32 -18.06
N GLY A 49 32.60 7.42 -18.66
CA GLY A 49 31.19 7.77 -18.65
C GLY A 49 30.66 8.43 -17.37
N MET A 50 31.43 8.47 -16.26
CA MET A 50 30.97 9.04 -14.99
C MET A 50 30.56 10.51 -15.14
N GLN A 51 31.36 11.31 -15.85
CA GLN A 51 31.06 12.74 -16.05
C GLN A 51 29.74 12.93 -16.81
N SER A 52 29.47 12.17 -17.86
CA SER A 52 28.23 12.28 -18.63
C SER A 52 27.01 11.83 -17.83
N LEU A 53 27.15 10.80 -16.98
CA LEU A 53 26.09 10.35 -16.07
C LEU A 53 25.76 11.44 -15.04
N MET A 54 26.78 12.06 -14.43
CA MET A 54 26.56 13.13 -13.45
C MET A 54 25.96 14.39 -14.11
N GLN A 55 26.30 14.69 -15.37
CA GLN A 55 25.69 15.77 -16.14
C GLN A 55 24.21 15.49 -16.48
N ALA A 56 23.77 14.23 -16.51
CA ALA A 56 22.36 13.88 -16.72
C ALA A 56 21.48 14.09 -15.47
N LEU A 57 22.06 14.41 -14.30
CA LEU A 57 21.33 14.55 -13.05
C LEU A 57 20.16 15.55 -13.11
N PRO A 58 20.29 16.76 -13.67
CA PRO A 58 19.15 17.69 -13.76
C PRO A 58 17.98 17.12 -14.56
N LEU A 59 18.25 16.43 -15.66
CA LEU A 59 17.21 15.76 -16.45
C LEU A 59 16.52 14.64 -15.69
N ARG A 60 17.27 13.86 -14.90
CA ARG A 60 16.71 12.81 -14.05
C ARG A 60 15.84 13.37 -12.94
N VAL A 61 16.28 14.46 -12.29
CA VAL A 61 15.47 15.15 -11.28
C VAL A 61 14.19 15.72 -11.90
N PHE A 62 14.28 16.31 -13.09
CA PHE A 62 13.10 16.78 -13.81
C PHE A 62 12.12 15.61 -14.14
N GLY A 63 12.65 14.45 -14.55
CA GLY A 63 11.86 13.25 -14.78
C GLY A 63 11.09 12.78 -13.54
N ILE A 64 11.70 12.87 -12.34
CA ILE A 64 11.01 12.56 -11.07
C ILE A 64 9.87 13.55 -10.83
N MET A 65 10.12 14.84 -11.03
CA MET A 65 9.11 15.88 -10.81
C MET A 65 7.95 15.81 -11.82
N SER A 66 8.18 15.23 -12.99
CA SER A 66 7.19 15.04 -14.06
C SER A 66 6.53 13.66 -14.03
N ASN A 67 6.77 12.85 -13.00
CA ASN A 67 6.22 11.49 -12.91
C ASN A 67 4.78 11.50 -12.41
N ASP A 68 3.84 11.24 -13.31
CA ASP A 68 2.41 11.24 -13.00
C ASP A 68 2.02 10.15 -11.98
N THR A 69 2.71 9.02 -11.95
CA THR A 69 2.43 7.93 -11.02
C THR A 69 2.65 8.36 -9.56
N LEU A 70 3.68 9.19 -9.33
CA LEU A 70 3.99 9.69 -7.99
C LEU A 70 2.96 10.71 -7.49
N LEU A 71 2.19 11.35 -8.37
CA LEU A 71 1.08 12.23 -7.97
C LEU A 71 -0.06 11.47 -7.28
N ALA A 72 -0.15 10.16 -7.43
CA ALA A 72 -1.09 9.33 -6.67
C ALA A 72 -0.81 9.40 -5.15
N ILE A 73 0.47 9.58 -4.73
CA ILE A 73 0.87 9.64 -3.31
C ILE A 73 0.17 10.79 -2.57
N PRO A 74 0.24 12.07 -3.00
CA PRO A 74 -0.47 13.15 -2.32
C PRO A 74 -1.99 12.95 -2.32
N PHE A 75 -2.59 12.45 -3.40
CA PHE A 75 -4.03 12.26 -3.45
C PHE A 75 -4.53 11.19 -2.47
N PHE A 76 -3.90 10.02 -2.44
CA PHE A 76 -4.26 8.97 -1.49
C PHE A 76 -3.97 9.38 -0.04
N THR A 77 -2.85 10.04 0.21
CA THR A 77 -2.52 10.57 1.54
C THR A 77 -3.58 11.57 2.01
N PHE A 78 -3.96 12.51 1.15
CA PHE A 78 -4.97 13.50 1.47
C PHE A 78 -6.34 12.85 1.70
N MET A 79 -6.76 11.93 0.84
CA MET A 79 -7.97 11.13 1.02
C MET A 79 -8.01 10.48 2.41
N GLY A 80 -6.95 9.76 2.75
CA GLY A 80 -6.83 9.05 4.02
C GLY A 80 -6.90 9.98 5.22
N LEU A 81 -6.17 11.10 5.19
CA LEU A 81 -6.16 12.08 6.28
C LEU A 81 -7.51 12.77 6.48
N ILE A 82 -8.25 13.05 5.41
CA ILE A 82 -9.61 13.60 5.52
C ILE A 82 -10.55 12.58 6.16
N LEU A 83 -10.51 11.31 5.73
CA LEU A 83 -11.34 10.24 6.28
C LEU A 83 -11.04 9.99 7.76
N GLU A 84 -9.78 9.96 8.13
CA GLU A 84 -9.33 9.76 9.50
C GLU A 84 -9.75 10.93 10.40
N ARG A 85 -9.35 12.15 10.05
CA ARG A 85 -9.57 13.34 10.89
C ARG A 85 -11.02 13.80 10.97
N SER A 86 -11.89 13.35 10.06
CA SER A 86 -13.33 13.58 10.13
C SER A 86 -14.02 12.68 11.16
N GLY A 87 -13.29 11.84 11.92
CA GLY A 87 -13.81 10.96 12.96
C GLY A 87 -14.58 9.75 12.41
N MET A 88 -14.42 9.42 11.12
CA MET A 88 -15.04 8.22 10.55
C MET A 88 -14.43 6.94 11.11
N ALA A 89 -13.14 6.97 11.42
CA ALA A 89 -12.44 5.87 12.09
C ALA A 89 -13.06 5.53 13.44
N GLU A 90 -13.42 6.55 14.22
CA GLU A 90 -14.07 6.41 15.53
C GLU A 90 -15.46 5.80 15.38
N ASP A 91 -16.27 6.32 14.45
CA ASP A 91 -17.61 5.79 14.16
C ASP A 91 -17.57 4.32 13.72
N LEU A 92 -16.59 3.95 12.86
CA LEU A 92 -16.38 2.58 12.42
C LEU A 92 -16.03 1.66 13.59
N LEU A 93 -15.06 2.07 14.41
CA LEU A 93 -14.61 1.26 15.54
C LEU A 93 -15.71 1.07 16.58
N ASP A 94 -16.45 2.14 16.92
CA ASP A 94 -17.57 2.03 17.86
C ASP A 94 -18.64 1.09 17.31
N THR A 95 -19.00 1.24 16.04
CA THR A 95 -20.03 0.40 15.41
C THR A 95 -19.61 -1.08 15.35
N ILE A 96 -18.41 -1.38 14.86
CA ILE A 96 -17.90 -2.76 14.76
C ILE A 96 -17.57 -3.32 16.15
N GLY A 97 -17.07 -2.48 17.05
CA GLY A 97 -16.84 -2.83 18.45
C GLY A 97 -18.13 -3.22 19.18
N GLN A 98 -19.25 -2.54 18.91
CA GLN A 98 -20.56 -2.91 19.44
C GLN A 98 -21.10 -4.20 18.78
N LEU A 99 -20.86 -4.39 17.48
CA LEU A 99 -21.29 -5.57 16.74
C LEU A 99 -20.60 -6.85 17.28
N PHE A 100 -19.29 -6.82 17.44
CA PHE A 100 -18.51 -7.97 17.94
C PHE A 100 -18.37 -7.98 19.47
N GLY A 101 -18.79 -6.91 20.15
CA GLY A 101 -18.66 -6.77 21.62
C GLY A 101 -19.21 -7.91 22.45
N PRO A 102 -20.33 -8.56 22.10
CA PRO A 102 -20.85 -9.74 22.81
C PRO A 102 -19.92 -10.94 22.78
N ILE A 103 -18.98 -11.01 21.86
CA ILE A 103 -18.07 -12.14 21.65
C ILE A 103 -16.75 -11.87 22.39
N ARG A 104 -16.19 -12.89 23.02
CA ARG A 104 -14.84 -12.79 23.60
C ARG A 104 -13.84 -12.51 22.49
N GLY A 105 -12.90 -11.60 22.71
CA GLY A 105 -11.97 -11.14 21.68
C GLY A 105 -12.59 -10.13 20.69
N GLY A 106 -13.88 -9.84 20.81
CA GLY A 106 -14.63 -9.03 19.84
C GLY A 106 -14.05 -7.64 19.59
N LEU A 107 -13.53 -6.95 20.61
CA LEU A 107 -12.87 -5.65 20.41
C LEU A 107 -11.54 -5.79 19.63
N ALA A 108 -10.75 -6.83 19.86
CA ALA A 108 -9.53 -7.04 19.09
C ALA A 108 -9.83 -7.43 17.63
N ILE A 109 -10.89 -8.22 17.41
CA ILE A 109 -11.41 -8.50 16.07
C ILE A 109 -11.86 -7.21 15.38
N ALA A 110 -12.62 -6.36 16.09
CA ALA A 110 -13.06 -5.06 15.57
C ALA A 110 -11.88 -4.16 15.20
N VAL A 111 -10.84 -4.10 16.05
CA VAL A 111 -9.63 -3.32 15.78
C VAL A 111 -8.93 -3.79 14.50
N ILE A 112 -8.78 -5.10 14.28
CA ILE A 112 -8.13 -5.61 13.07
C ILE A 112 -8.99 -5.34 11.84
N LEU A 113 -10.30 -5.56 11.90
CA LEU A 113 -11.20 -5.32 10.76
C LEU A 113 -11.27 -3.82 10.41
N VAL A 114 -11.46 -2.96 11.40
CA VAL A 114 -11.47 -1.51 11.19
C VAL A 114 -10.11 -1.01 10.74
N GLY A 115 -9.02 -1.53 11.32
CA GLY A 115 -7.67 -1.23 10.88
C GLY A 115 -7.42 -1.61 9.42
N ALA A 116 -7.89 -2.78 8.97
CA ALA A 116 -7.82 -3.19 7.57
C ALA A 116 -8.64 -2.26 6.65
N MET A 117 -9.83 -1.82 7.08
CA MET A 117 -10.64 -0.85 6.33
C MET A 117 -9.98 0.53 6.27
N LEU A 118 -9.44 1.01 7.39
CA LEU A 118 -8.69 2.26 7.43
C LEU A 118 -7.39 2.17 6.63
N ALA A 119 -6.73 1.04 6.67
CA ALA A 119 -5.57 0.73 5.85
C ALA A 119 -5.84 0.99 4.37
N ALA A 120 -6.95 0.46 3.86
CA ALA A 120 -7.41 0.67 2.49
C ALA A 120 -7.80 2.14 2.17
N THR A 121 -7.97 3.00 3.17
CA THR A 121 -8.31 4.42 2.95
C THR A 121 -7.14 5.36 3.17
N THR A 122 -6.25 5.06 4.10
CA THR A 122 -5.20 5.99 4.53
C THR A 122 -3.86 5.76 3.84
N GLY A 123 -3.50 4.51 3.58
CA GLY A 123 -2.17 4.14 3.07
C GLY A 123 -0.99 4.56 3.97
N VAL A 124 -1.25 5.16 5.15
CA VAL A 124 -0.24 5.73 6.06
C VAL A 124 -0.31 5.06 7.42
N VAL A 125 0.72 4.30 7.76
CA VAL A 125 0.80 3.53 9.02
C VAL A 125 0.73 4.41 10.26
N ALA A 126 1.45 5.53 10.27
CA ALA A 126 1.50 6.44 11.41
C ALA A 126 0.10 6.92 11.83
N ALA A 127 -0.67 7.39 10.85
CA ALA A 127 -2.02 7.89 11.05
C ALA A 127 -2.93 6.79 11.61
N SER A 128 -2.93 5.62 10.96
CA SER A 128 -3.74 4.47 11.38
C SER A 128 -3.42 3.99 12.80
N VAL A 129 -2.13 3.83 13.13
CA VAL A 129 -1.72 3.35 14.47
C VAL A 129 -2.04 4.36 15.56
N ILE A 130 -1.80 5.67 15.32
CA ILE A 130 -2.09 6.72 16.30
C ILE A 130 -3.60 6.81 16.55
N SER A 131 -4.41 6.88 15.50
CA SER A 131 -5.87 6.95 15.62
C SER A 131 -6.42 5.72 16.33
N MET A 132 -6.03 4.52 15.90
CA MET A 132 -6.48 3.29 16.54
C MET A 132 -5.98 3.17 17.97
N GLY A 133 -4.76 3.64 18.26
CA GLY A 133 -4.21 3.69 19.60
C GLY A 133 -4.99 4.61 20.53
N LEU A 134 -5.32 5.82 20.09
CA LEU A 134 -6.09 6.80 20.87
C LEU A 134 -7.52 6.33 21.16
N ILE A 135 -8.16 5.67 20.20
CA ILE A 135 -9.56 5.28 20.30
C ILE A 135 -9.70 3.90 20.97
N SER A 136 -8.95 2.89 20.47
CA SER A 136 -9.13 1.48 20.87
C SER A 136 -8.45 1.13 22.18
N LEU A 137 -7.22 1.61 22.37
CA LEU A 137 -6.41 1.18 23.53
C LEU A 137 -7.08 1.50 24.88
N PRO A 138 -7.59 2.73 25.11
CA PRO A 138 -8.29 3.03 26.36
C PRO A 138 -9.52 2.15 26.57
N ILE A 139 -10.27 1.84 25.53
CA ILE A 139 -11.46 0.99 25.60
C ILE A 139 -11.06 -0.45 25.94
N MET A 140 -10.05 -1.01 25.27
CA MET A 140 -9.57 -2.36 25.52
C MET A 140 -9.03 -2.51 26.95
N LEU A 141 -8.24 -1.53 27.44
CA LEU A 141 -7.70 -1.53 28.80
C LEU A 141 -8.81 -1.41 29.87
N ARG A 142 -9.83 -0.58 29.62
CA ARG A 142 -11.00 -0.41 30.50
C ARG A 142 -11.73 -1.72 30.75
N TYR A 143 -11.88 -2.54 29.72
CA TYR A 143 -12.59 -3.82 29.78
C TYR A 143 -11.67 -5.02 30.04
N GLY A 144 -10.41 -4.78 30.45
CA GLY A 144 -9.53 -5.81 30.98
C GLY A 144 -8.80 -6.65 29.93
N TYR A 145 -8.65 -6.14 28.71
CA TYR A 145 -7.81 -6.81 27.72
C TYR A 145 -6.35 -6.86 28.16
N ASP A 146 -5.67 -7.94 27.82
CA ASP A 146 -4.23 -8.05 28.00
C ASP A 146 -3.52 -6.96 27.18
N ARG A 147 -2.57 -6.25 27.81
CA ARG A 147 -1.88 -5.11 27.21
C ARG A 147 -1.05 -5.49 25.99
N ARG A 148 -0.49 -6.70 26.00
CA ARG A 148 0.31 -7.21 24.86
C ARG A 148 -0.60 -7.49 23.67
N LEU A 149 -1.74 -8.17 23.90
CA LEU A 149 -2.70 -8.44 22.83
C LEU A 149 -3.29 -7.13 22.27
N ALA A 150 -3.67 -6.19 23.13
CA ALA A 150 -4.24 -4.92 22.72
C ALA A 150 -3.24 -4.10 21.87
N SER A 151 -2.01 -3.90 22.38
CA SER A 151 -0.98 -3.15 21.67
C SER A 151 -0.55 -3.83 20.36
N GLY A 152 -0.38 -5.15 20.37
CA GLY A 152 -0.02 -5.90 19.18
C GLY A 152 -1.09 -5.84 18.10
N ALA A 153 -2.37 -6.03 18.44
CA ALA A 153 -3.48 -5.94 17.52
C ALA A 153 -3.61 -4.55 16.89
N ILE A 154 -3.45 -3.48 17.69
CA ILE A 154 -3.50 -2.10 17.19
C ILE A 154 -2.32 -1.81 16.24
N ALA A 155 -1.10 -2.14 16.64
CA ALA A 155 0.07 -1.91 15.79
C ALA A 155 -0.03 -2.70 14.47
N ALA A 156 -0.38 -3.99 14.56
CA ALA A 156 -0.51 -4.87 13.38
C ALA A 156 -1.63 -4.41 12.44
N SER A 157 -2.78 -4.00 12.98
CA SER A 157 -3.90 -3.53 12.16
C SER A 157 -3.52 -2.28 11.35
N GLY A 158 -2.74 -1.36 11.94
CA GLY A 158 -2.27 -0.16 11.24
C GLY A 158 -1.26 -0.47 10.14
N THR A 159 -0.44 -1.52 10.29
CA THR A 159 0.54 -1.89 9.25
C THR A 159 -0.08 -2.54 8.02
N LEU A 160 -1.33 -3.01 8.08
CA LEU A 160 -2.06 -3.51 6.91
C LEU A 160 -2.21 -2.46 5.80
N ALA A 161 -2.06 -1.16 6.14
CA ALA A 161 -2.06 -0.06 5.18
C ALA A 161 -1.00 -0.16 4.08
N GLN A 162 0.00 -1.01 4.27
CA GLN A 162 1.07 -1.19 3.28
C GLN A 162 0.74 -2.23 2.21
N ILE A 163 -0.09 -3.21 2.52
CA ILE A 163 -0.38 -4.31 1.61
C ILE A 163 -1.81 -4.29 1.07
N ILE A 164 -2.78 -3.76 1.82
CA ILE A 164 -4.17 -3.68 1.34
C ILE A 164 -4.30 -2.50 0.38
N PRO A 165 -4.69 -2.71 -0.90
CA PRO A 165 -4.91 -1.62 -1.84
C PRO A 165 -6.08 -0.70 -1.42
N PRO A 166 -5.98 0.63 -1.73
CA PRO A 166 -4.86 1.34 -2.33
C PRO A 166 -3.73 1.63 -1.32
N SER A 167 -2.52 1.18 -1.61
CA SER A 167 -1.35 1.29 -0.75
C SER A 167 -0.28 2.16 -1.39
N LEU A 168 0.31 3.08 -0.62
CA LEU A 168 1.43 3.91 -1.08
C LEU A 168 2.68 3.09 -1.35
N VAL A 169 2.90 2.02 -0.58
CA VAL A 169 4.04 1.11 -0.78
C VAL A 169 3.98 0.47 -2.15
N LEU A 170 2.80 -0.04 -2.54
CA LEU A 170 2.62 -0.69 -3.83
C LEU A 170 2.75 0.28 -5.00
N ILE A 171 2.39 1.57 -4.84
CA ILE A 171 2.62 2.60 -5.87
C ILE A 171 4.12 2.79 -6.09
N VAL A 172 4.88 2.96 -5.00
CA VAL A 172 6.33 3.16 -5.07
C VAL A 172 7.03 1.94 -5.65
N LEU A 173 6.65 0.73 -5.21
CA LEU A 173 7.23 -0.50 -5.74
C LEU A 173 6.90 -0.71 -7.22
N ALA A 174 5.69 -0.35 -7.66
CA ALA A 174 5.30 -0.39 -9.06
C ALA A 174 6.18 0.53 -9.91
N ASP A 175 6.36 1.77 -9.46
CA ASP A 175 7.22 2.75 -10.11
C ASP A 175 8.67 2.26 -10.22
N GLN A 176 9.24 1.77 -9.11
CA GLN A 176 10.64 1.31 -9.07
C GLN A 176 10.88 0.01 -9.84
N LEU A 177 9.89 -0.87 -9.95
CA LEU A 177 9.96 -2.10 -10.75
C LEU A 177 9.53 -1.90 -12.21
N GLY A 178 9.09 -0.69 -12.59
CA GLY A 178 8.59 -0.41 -13.93
C GLY A 178 7.36 -1.26 -14.29
N ARG A 179 6.47 -1.52 -13.32
CA ARG A 179 5.24 -2.31 -13.49
C ARG A 179 4.00 -1.46 -13.23
N SER A 180 2.85 -1.93 -13.74
CA SER A 180 1.58 -1.27 -13.50
C SER A 180 1.21 -1.29 -12.02
N VAL A 181 0.82 -0.14 -11.46
CA VAL A 181 0.27 -0.05 -10.11
C VAL A 181 -0.99 -0.92 -9.98
N GLY A 182 -1.84 -0.96 -11.02
CA GLY A 182 -3.03 -1.79 -11.06
C GLY A 182 -2.71 -3.28 -10.93
N ASP A 183 -1.63 -3.75 -11.57
CA ASP A 183 -1.20 -5.15 -11.48
C ASP A 183 -0.67 -5.47 -10.08
N LEU A 184 0.12 -4.58 -9.46
CA LEU A 184 0.54 -4.76 -8.08
C LEU A 184 -0.63 -4.75 -7.10
N TYR A 185 -1.63 -3.89 -7.32
CA TYR A 185 -2.85 -3.85 -6.51
C TYR A 185 -3.64 -5.15 -6.62
N LYS A 186 -3.84 -5.67 -7.86
CA LYS A 186 -4.50 -6.97 -8.09
C LYS A 186 -3.73 -8.11 -7.41
N GLY A 187 -2.40 -8.12 -7.58
CA GLY A 187 -1.53 -9.13 -6.96
C GLY A 187 -1.50 -9.10 -5.44
N ALA A 188 -1.62 -7.91 -4.83
CA ALA A 188 -1.60 -7.73 -3.38
C ALA A 188 -2.96 -7.99 -2.71
N PHE A 189 -4.05 -8.05 -3.48
CA PHE A 189 -5.40 -8.14 -2.95
C PHE A 189 -5.60 -9.41 -2.11
N ILE A 190 -5.35 -10.58 -2.67
CA ILE A 190 -5.47 -11.86 -1.95
C ILE A 190 -4.49 -11.95 -0.78
N PRO A 191 -3.18 -11.68 -0.93
CA PRO A 191 -2.24 -11.65 0.18
C PRO A 191 -2.65 -10.75 1.34
N GLY A 192 -3.19 -9.56 1.07
CA GLY A 192 -3.66 -8.64 2.10
C GLY A 192 -4.82 -9.21 2.92
N PHE A 193 -5.79 -9.86 2.28
CA PHE A 193 -6.90 -10.51 2.98
C PHE A 193 -6.46 -11.76 3.73
N VAL A 194 -5.56 -12.57 3.18
CA VAL A 194 -4.99 -13.73 3.87
C VAL A 194 -4.24 -13.29 5.13
N LEU A 195 -3.42 -12.26 5.05
CA LEU A 195 -2.70 -11.71 6.20
C LEU A 195 -3.66 -11.20 7.27
N THR A 196 -4.72 -10.48 6.87
CA THR A 196 -5.78 -10.04 7.79
C THR A 196 -6.46 -11.23 8.47
N GLY A 197 -6.76 -12.28 7.70
CA GLY A 197 -7.32 -13.54 8.22
C GLY A 197 -6.38 -14.24 9.22
N LEU A 198 -5.08 -14.23 8.97
CA LEU A 198 -4.09 -14.78 9.90
C LEU A 198 -4.02 -13.97 11.21
N TYR A 199 -4.10 -12.63 11.14
CA TYR A 199 -4.18 -11.79 12.33
C TYR A 199 -5.45 -12.06 13.15
N LEU A 200 -6.60 -12.19 12.47
CA LEU A 200 -7.86 -12.56 13.12
C LEU A 200 -7.78 -13.96 13.76
N SER A 201 -7.18 -14.91 13.06
CA SER A 201 -6.97 -16.27 13.55
C SER A 201 -6.12 -16.30 14.81
N TRP A 202 -5.08 -15.46 14.89
CA TRP A 202 -4.28 -15.30 16.11
C TRP A 202 -5.12 -14.79 17.29
N VAL A 203 -5.93 -13.75 17.08
CA VAL A 203 -6.81 -13.22 18.12
C VAL A 203 -7.79 -14.29 18.61
N VAL A 204 -8.41 -15.02 17.69
CA VAL A 204 -9.32 -16.13 18.00
C VAL A 204 -8.59 -17.21 18.81
N MET A 205 -7.39 -17.61 18.38
CA MET A 205 -6.58 -18.61 19.06
C MET A 205 -6.24 -18.19 20.49
N VAL A 206 -5.79 -16.94 20.70
CA VAL A 206 -5.53 -16.39 22.04
C VAL A 206 -6.80 -16.37 22.89
N THR A 207 -7.93 -16.02 22.30
CA THR A 207 -9.23 -15.98 22.99
C THR A 207 -9.68 -17.37 23.46
N LEU A 208 -9.42 -18.40 22.66
CA LEU A 208 -9.74 -19.80 23.00
C LEU A 208 -8.81 -20.35 24.10
N TRP A 209 -7.49 -20.06 24.01
CA TRP A 209 -6.51 -20.59 24.96
C TRP A 209 -6.48 -19.83 26.29
N ARG A 210 -6.67 -18.50 26.24
CA ARG A 210 -6.63 -17.62 27.40
C ARG A 210 -7.81 -16.64 27.39
N PRO A 211 -9.04 -17.09 27.68
CA PRO A 211 -10.25 -16.27 27.59
C PRO A 211 -10.20 -14.99 28.46
N SER A 212 -9.42 -15.00 29.54
CA SER A 212 -9.22 -13.84 30.42
C SER A 212 -8.44 -12.69 29.77
N HIS A 213 -7.65 -12.95 28.72
CA HIS A 213 -6.87 -11.94 28.03
C HIS A 213 -7.69 -11.09 27.04
N ALA A 214 -8.86 -11.59 26.65
CA ALA A 214 -9.73 -10.94 25.67
C ALA A 214 -11.21 -11.07 26.07
N PRO A 215 -11.65 -10.42 27.16
CA PRO A 215 -13.02 -10.54 27.67
C PRO A 215 -14.03 -9.93 26.69
N ALA A 216 -15.28 -10.39 26.74
CA ALA A 216 -16.40 -9.78 26.03
C ALA A 216 -16.78 -8.44 26.68
N LEU A 217 -17.37 -7.54 25.89
CA LEU A 217 -17.96 -6.31 26.41
C LEU A 217 -19.10 -6.64 27.39
N PRO A 218 -19.09 -6.05 28.61
CA PRO A 218 -20.18 -6.25 29.54
C PRO A 218 -21.50 -5.65 28.99
N PRO A 219 -22.66 -6.18 29.44
CA PRO A 219 -23.96 -5.72 28.93
C PRO A 219 -24.18 -4.20 29.06
N GLU A 220 -23.65 -3.58 30.12
CA GLU A 220 -23.79 -2.14 30.36
C GLU A 220 -23.03 -1.28 29.33
N ALA A 221 -21.99 -1.84 28.73
CA ALA A 221 -21.19 -1.15 27.70
C ALA A 221 -21.77 -1.26 26.29
N ARG A 222 -22.82 -2.06 26.11
CA ARG A 222 -23.51 -2.23 24.81
C ARG A 222 -24.59 -1.18 24.69
N THR A 223 -24.29 -0.14 23.90
CA THR A 223 -25.17 1.03 23.75
C THR A 223 -26.20 0.89 22.64
N ILE A 224 -25.92 0.03 21.63
CA ILE A 224 -26.81 -0.16 20.48
C ILE A 224 -27.72 -1.37 20.78
N ARG A 225 -28.98 -1.07 21.11
CA ARG A 225 -30.03 -2.06 21.36
C ARG A 225 -31.32 -1.62 20.72
N GLU A 226 -32.19 -2.59 20.45
CA GLU A 226 -33.55 -2.33 20.04
C GLU A 226 -34.44 -2.01 21.25
N ASP A 227 -35.67 -1.53 20.99
CA ASP A 227 -36.63 -1.20 22.02
C ASP A 227 -37.01 -2.42 22.89
N ASP A 228 -36.88 -3.63 22.31
CA ASP A 228 -37.09 -4.93 23.00
C ASP A 228 -35.84 -5.43 23.76
N GLY A 229 -34.76 -4.66 23.78
CA GLY A 229 -33.48 -5.03 24.39
C GLY A 229 -32.61 -6.00 23.58
N SER A 230 -33.06 -6.43 22.41
CA SER A 230 -32.31 -7.34 21.52
C SER A 230 -31.15 -6.60 20.83
N PRO A 231 -30.09 -7.31 20.41
CA PRO A 231 -28.97 -6.71 19.68
C PRO A 231 -29.25 -6.43 18.20
N GLY A 232 -30.44 -6.73 17.68
CA GLY A 232 -30.84 -6.46 16.30
C GLY A 232 -30.07 -7.25 15.21
N LEU A 233 -29.32 -8.30 15.57
CA LEU A 233 -28.45 -9.05 14.65
C LEU A 233 -29.21 -9.80 13.56
N ARG A 234 -30.47 -10.21 13.81
CA ARG A 234 -31.28 -10.93 12.82
C ARG A 234 -31.55 -10.09 11.58
N SER A 235 -31.95 -8.84 11.79
CA SER A 235 -32.19 -7.89 10.70
C SER A 235 -30.91 -7.60 9.90
N LEU A 236 -29.77 -7.43 10.59
CA LEU A 236 -28.47 -7.30 9.93
C LEU A 236 -28.10 -8.55 9.11
N GLY A 237 -28.34 -9.74 9.65
CA GLY A 237 -28.11 -11.02 8.94
C GLY A 237 -28.96 -11.15 7.68
N VAL A 238 -30.24 -10.77 7.75
CA VAL A 238 -31.14 -10.76 6.58
C VAL A 238 -30.66 -9.75 5.54
N LEU A 239 -30.31 -8.53 5.95
CA LEU A 239 -29.78 -7.50 5.04
C LEU A 239 -28.49 -7.98 4.35
N PHE A 240 -27.59 -8.61 5.10
CA PHE A 240 -26.35 -9.17 4.55
C PHE A 240 -26.63 -10.28 3.52
N LEU A 241 -27.52 -11.20 3.83
CA LEU A 241 -27.91 -12.29 2.91
C LEU A 241 -28.57 -11.75 1.63
N LEU A 242 -29.43 -10.75 1.75
CA LEU A 242 -30.06 -10.07 0.60
C LEU A 242 -29.00 -9.36 -0.26
N SER A 243 -28.06 -8.67 0.37
CA SER A 243 -26.95 -7.99 -0.31
C SER A 243 -26.06 -8.97 -1.08
N VAL A 244 -25.62 -10.04 -0.41
CA VAL A 244 -24.79 -11.08 -1.02
C VAL A 244 -25.56 -11.82 -2.11
N GLY A 245 -26.83 -12.16 -1.86
CA GLY A 245 -27.71 -12.81 -2.85
C GLY A 245 -27.87 -11.96 -4.12
N ALA A 246 -28.12 -10.67 -3.96
CA ALA A 246 -28.22 -9.74 -5.09
C ALA A 246 -26.90 -9.66 -5.90
N GLY A 247 -25.76 -9.61 -5.21
CA GLY A 247 -24.45 -9.63 -5.85
C GLY A 247 -24.20 -10.92 -6.64
N ILE A 248 -24.49 -12.09 -6.05
CA ILE A 248 -24.33 -13.40 -6.71
C ILE A 248 -25.27 -13.50 -7.93
N LEU A 249 -26.55 -13.14 -7.78
CA LEU A 249 -27.51 -13.15 -8.89
C LEU A 249 -27.04 -12.27 -10.03
N TRP A 250 -26.56 -11.06 -9.74
CA TRP A 250 -25.99 -10.19 -10.77
C TRP A 250 -24.76 -10.80 -11.44
N GLY A 251 -23.85 -11.40 -10.66
CA GLY A 251 -22.66 -12.07 -11.17
C GLY A 251 -23.01 -13.20 -12.16
N GLN A 252 -24.08 -13.95 -11.90
CA GLN A 252 -24.55 -15.04 -12.79
C GLN A 252 -25.14 -14.51 -14.12
N THR A 253 -25.56 -13.26 -14.19
CA THR A 253 -26.09 -12.66 -15.44
C THR A 253 -24.99 -12.16 -16.38
N ARG A 254 -23.74 -12.15 -15.92
CA ARG A 254 -22.61 -11.67 -16.72
C ARG A 254 -22.21 -12.70 -17.80
N PRO A 255 -21.79 -12.23 -18.99
CA PRO A 255 -21.27 -13.11 -20.03
C PRO A 255 -20.04 -13.89 -19.53
N ALA A 256 -19.92 -15.16 -19.95
CA ALA A 256 -18.79 -16.01 -19.56
C ALA A 256 -17.40 -15.48 -19.99
N ALA A 257 -17.36 -14.57 -20.97
CA ALA A 257 -16.14 -13.92 -21.43
C ALA A 257 -15.69 -12.75 -20.56
N THR A 258 -16.51 -12.32 -19.57
CA THR A 258 -16.15 -11.20 -18.67
C THR A 258 -15.05 -11.63 -17.72
N PRO A 259 -13.98 -10.81 -17.52
CA PRO A 259 -12.94 -11.12 -16.55
C PRO A 259 -13.49 -11.33 -15.14
N LEU A 260 -12.91 -12.29 -14.41
CA LEU A 260 -13.38 -12.68 -13.08
C LEU A 260 -13.27 -11.52 -12.07
N ASP A 261 -12.19 -10.74 -12.13
CA ASP A 261 -11.95 -9.56 -11.29
C ASP A 261 -13.02 -8.48 -11.52
N GLU A 262 -13.38 -8.21 -12.77
CA GLU A 262 -14.47 -7.29 -13.10
C GLU A 262 -15.81 -7.80 -12.54
N THR A 263 -16.11 -9.07 -12.75
CA THR A 263 -17.35 -9.69 -12.26
C THR A 263 -17.46 -9.60 -10.74
N ILE A 264 -16.39 -9.87 -10.00
CA ILE A 264 -16.35 -9.76 -8.54
C ILE A 264 -16.60 -8.33 -8.09
N VAL A 265 -15.85 -7.36 -8.63
CA VAL A 265 -15.96 -5.95 -8.23
C VAL A 265 -17.37 -5.41 -8.49
N VAL A 266 -17.93 -5.65 -9.66
CA VAL A 266 -19.28 -5.17 -10.01
C VAL A 266 -20.35 -5.87 -9.16
N SER A 267 -20.25 -7.19 -8.95
CA SER A 267 -21.20 -7.94 -8.11
C SER A 267 -21.20 -7.47 -6.65
N MET A 268 -20.02 -7.22 -6.09
CA MET A 268 -19.90 -6.63 -4.75
C MET A 268 -20.50 -5.23 -4.70
N SER A 269 -20.27 -4.39 -5.72
CA SER A 269 -20.83 -3.05 -5.81
C SER A 269 -22.37 -3.07 -5.87
N VAL A 270 -22.95 -4.01 -6.61
CA VAL A 270 -24.40 -4.21 -6.66
C VAL A 270 -24.93 -4.64 -5.29
N GLY A 271 -24.29 -5.61 -4.63
CA GLY A 271 -24.69 -6.05 -3.29
C GLY A 271 -24.67 -4.92 -2.28
N VAL A 272 -23.59 -4.15 -2.24
CA VAL A 272 -23.45 -2.95 -1.36
C VAL A 272 -24.51 -1.88 -1.71
N GLY A 273 -24.76 -1.64 -3.00
CA GLY A 273 -25.78 -0.72 -3.47
C GLY A 273 -27.19 -1.12 -3.02
N VAL A 274 -27.51 -2.42 -3.08
CA VAL A 274 -28.81 -2.95 -2.58
C VAL A 274 -28.94 -2.75 -1.08
N ALA A 275 -27.93 -3.09 -0.28
CA ALA A 275 -27.97 -2.88 1.16
C ALA A 275 -28.17 -1.40 1.53
N PHE A 276 -27.43 -0.50 0.85
CA PHE A 276 -27.53 0.94 1.07
C PHE A 276 -28.91 1.48 0.69
N THR A 277 -29.41 1.09 -0.48
CA THR A 277 -30.74 1.52 -0.96
C THR A 277 -31.85 1.06 -0.02
N LEU A 278 -31.80 -0.19 0.46
CA LEU A 278 -32.77 -0.72 1.43
C LEU A 278 -32.71 0.06 2.77
N ALA A 279 -31.51 0.39 3.26
CA ALA A 279 -31.36 1.16 4.49
C ALA A 279 -31.87 2.61 4.33
N VAL A 280 -31.58 3.24 3.19
CA VAL A 280 -32.09 4.57 2.87
C VAL A 280 -33.62 4.55 2.76
N ALA A 281 -34.18 3.57 2.05
CA ALA A 281 -35.64 3.41 1.94
C ALA A 281 -36.28 3.18 3.30
N ASN A 282 -35.70 2.31 4.16
CA ASN A 282 -36.19 2.07 5.52
C ASN A 282 -36.23 3.37 6.34
N ARG A 283 -35.18 4.18 6.25
CA ARG A 283 -35.07 5.44 6.99
C ARG A 283 -36.03 6.53 6.48
N LEU A 284 -36.11 6.71 5.15
CA LEU A 284 -36.96 7.72 4.52
C LEU A 284 -38.45 7.42 4.69
N LEU A 285 -38.83 6.16 4.46
CA LEU A 285 -40.22 5.71 4.54
C LEU A 285 -40.65 5.32 5.98
N ARG A 286 -39.70 5.39 6.94
CA ARG A 286 -39.91 5.02 8.35
C ARG A 286 -40.52 3.63 8.53
N LEU A 287 -40.10 2.67 7.70
CA LEU A 287 -40.66 1.32 7.65
C LEU A 287 -40.39 0.49 8.90
N LYS A 288 -39.38 0.85 9.71
CA LYS A 288 -38.93 0.11 10.91
C LYS A 288 -38.66 -1.38 10.66
N LEU A 289 -38.26 -1.76 9.41
CA LEU A 289 -37.93 -3.13 9.04
C LEU A 289 -36.51 -3.50 9.43
N LEU A 290 -35.61 -2.49 9.42
CA LEU A 290 -34.21 -2.68 9.79
C LEU A 290 -34.01 -2.28 11.25
N SER A 291 -33.19 -3.07 11.94
CA SER A 291 -32.75 -2.78 13.30
C SER A 291 -31.83 -1.56 13.38
N ASN A 292 -31.76 -0.93 14.54
CA ASN A 292 -30.82 0.18 14.81
C ASN A 292 -29.37 -0.22 14.51
N MET A 293 -29.00 -1.47 14.85
CA MET A 293 -27.68 -2.02 14.52
C MET A 293 -27.48 -2.13 13.00
N ALA A 294 -28.46 -2.67 12.26
CA ALA A 294 -28.37 -2.83 10.81
C ALA A 294 -28.27 -1.47 10.10
N GLU A 295 -29.08 -0.49 10.49
CA GLU A 295 -28.98 0.87 9.95
C GLU A 295 -27.62 1.50 10.25
N ARG A 296 -27.15 1.41 11.50
CA ARG A 296 -25.88 2.01 11.90
C ARG A 296 -24.70 1.38 11.18
N VAL A 297 -24.66 0.05 11.11
CA VAL A 297 -23.64 -0.69 10.34
C VAL A 297 -23.64 -0.23 8.88
N THR A 298 -24.82 -0.15 8.25
CA THR A 298 -24.96 0.24 6.85
C THR A 298 -24.47 1.68 6.61
N PHE A 299 -24.93 2.65 7.40
CA PHE A 299 -24.57 4.06 7.19
C PHE A 299 -23.14 4.42 7.62
N VAL A 300 -22.51 3.60 8.45
CA VAL A 300 -21.14 3.83 8.90
C VAL A 300 -20.12 3.10 8.01
N LEU A 301 -20.40 1.83 7.62
CA LEU A 301 -19.47 1.03 6.82
C LEU A 301 -19.56 1.30 5.32
N ILE A 302 -20.77 1.43 4.78
CA ILE A 302 -20.94 1.48 3.33
C ILE A 302 -20.28 2.70 2.69
N PRO A 303 -20.40 3.95 3.20
CA PRO A 303 -19.79 5.07 2.52
C PRO A 303 -18.27 4.97 2.34
N PRO A 304 -17.44 4.63 3.36
CA PRO A 304 -16.02 4.40 3.16
C PRO A 304 -15.72 3.23 2.20
N LEU A 305 -16.46 2.12 2.33
CA LEU A 305 -16.32 0.98 1.41
C LEU A 305 -16.67 1.36 -0.03
N ALA A 306 -17.75 2.10 -0.24
CA ALA A 306 -18.15 2.56 -1.57
C ALA A 306 -17.08 3.46 -2.19
N LEU A 307 -16.42 4.30 -1.39
CA LEU A 307 -15.31 5.12 -1.86
C LEU A 307 -14.10 4.25 -2.27
N ILE A 308 -13.75 3.25 -1.47
CA ILE A 308 -12.67 2.29 -1.80
C ILE A 308 -13.02 1.55 -3.08
N PHE A 309 -14.24 1.04 -3.20
CA PHE A 309 -14.70 0.33 -4.41
C PHE A 309 -14.73 1.24 -5.65
N LEU A 310 -15.12 2.50 -5.50
CA LEU A 310 -15.07 3.47 -6.58
C LEU A 310 -13.62 3.63 -7.09
N VAL A 311 -12.68 3.85 -6.17
CA VAL A 311 -11.27 4.06 -6.50
C VAL A 311 -10.64 2.81 -7.08
N LEU A 312 -10.70 1.68 -6.35
CA LEU A 312 -10.08 0.43 -6.81
C LEU A 312 -10.79 -0.15 -8.02
N GLY A 313 -12.12 -0.08 -8.05
CA GLY A 313 -12.92 -0.60 -9.18
C GLY A 313 -12.56 0.10 -10.48
N THR A 314 -12.44 1.42 -10.48
CA THR A 314 -12.06 2.18 -11.69
C THR A 314 -10.62 1.89 -12.12
N ILE A 315 -9.69 1.67 -11.18
CA ILE A 315 -8.31 1.28 -11.49
C ILE A 315 -8.26 -0.16 -12.03
N PHE A 316 -8.98 -1.10 -11.43
CA PHE A 316 -8.99 -2.52 -11.85
C PHE A 316 -9.65 -2.73 -13.22
N LEU A 317 -10.68 -1.93 -13.52
CA LEU A 317 -11.33 -1.92 -14.83
C LEU A 317 -10.53 -1.17 -15.90
N GLY A 318 -9.42 -0.52 -15.54
CA GLY A 318 -8.61 0.29 -16.45
C GLY A 318 -9.30 1.57 -16.92
N ILE A 319 -10.35 2.02 -16.21
CA ILE A 319 -11.10 3.26 -16.52
C ILE A 319 -10.32 4.48 -16.04
N ALA A 320 -9.63 4.36 -14.91
CA ALA A 320 -8.84 5.44 -14.30
C ALA A 320 -7.41 4.98 -14.00
N THR A 321 -6.47 5.89 -14.16
CA THR A 321 -5.12 5.74 -13.65
C THR A 321 -5.11 5.80 -12.11
N PRO A 322 -4.07 5.31 -11.42
CA PRO A 322 -3.96 5.44 -9.97
C PRO A 322 -4.05 6.89 -9.49
N THR A 323 -3.51 7.83 -10.24
CA THR A 323 -3.55 9.27 -9.94
C THR A 323 -4.96 9.82 -10.03
N GLU A 324 -5.69 9.49 -11.11
CA GLU A 324 -7.10 9.88 -11.28
C GLU A 324 -7.99 9.23 -10.21
N GLY A 325 -7.77 7.92 -9.93
CA GLY A 325 -8.45 7.20 -8.84
C GLY A 325 -8.21 7.86 -7.49
N GLY A 326 -6.96 8.24 -7.19
CA GLY A 326 -6.59 8.98 -6.00
C GLY A 326 -7.28 10.34 -5.90
N ALA A 327 -7.33 11.09 -7.00
CA ALA A 327 -8.01 12.39 -7.07
C ALA A 327 -9.53 12.25 -6.83
N MET A 328 -10.17 11.26 -7.48
CA MET A 328 -11.59 10.93 -7.21
C MET A 328 -11.81 10.55 -5.74
N GLY A 329 -10.90 9.76 -5.17
CA GLY A 329 -10.92 9.39 -3.77
C GLY A 329 -10.82 10.59 -2.84
N ALA A 330 -9.92 11.54 -3.13
CA ALA A 330 -9.76 12.79 -2.38
C ALA A 330 -11.03 13.65 -2.38
N VAL A 331 -11.63 13.83 -3.55
CA VAL A 331 -12.92 14.55 -3.70
C VAL A 331 -14.04 13.82 -2.96
N GLY A 332 -14.13 12.49 -3.11
CA GLY A 332 -15.13 11.67 -2.40
C GLY A 332 -15.01 11.77 -0.87
N ALA A 333 -13.78 11.77 -0.34
CA ALA A 333 -13.52 11.96 1.09
C ALA A 333 -13.98 13.34 1.59
N LEU A 334 -13.71 14.40 0.81
CA LEU A 334 -14.21 15.75 1.12
C LEU A 334 -15.74 15.81 1.13
N VAL A 335 -16.39 15.23 0.12
CA VAL A 335 -17.87 15.17 0.05
C VAL A 335 -18.43 14.41 1.25
N MET A 336 -17.82 13.30 1.65
CA MET A 336 -18.23 12.53 2.82
C MET A 336 -18.08 13.32 4.13
N ALA A 337 -16.92 13.99 4.32
CA ALA A 337 -16.69 14.82 5.50
C ALA A 337 -17.67 16.01 5.57
N LEU A 338 -17.97 16.62 4.42
CA LEU A 338 -18.94 17.72 4.29
C LEU A 338 -20.37 17.23 4.59
N SER A 339 -20.79 16.10 4.01
CA SER A 339 -22.13 15.53 4.23
C SER A 339 -22.40 15.19 5.69
N ARG A 340 -21.35 14.81 6.43
CA ARG A 340 -21.41 14.56 7.87
C ARG A 340 -21.23 15.82 8.73
N ARG A 341 -21.09 17.01 8.11
CA ARG A 341 -20.83 18.29 8.78
C ARG A 341 -19.60 18.28 9.69
N ARG A 342 -18.60 17.47 9.34
CA ARG A 342 -17.35 17.32 10.08
C ARG A 342 -16.15 17.98 9.38
N LEU A 343 -16.35 18.59 8.20
CA LEU A 343 -15.31 19.32 7.49
C LEU A 343 -15.18 20.73 8.09
N SER A 344 -14.01 21.04 8.62
CA SER A 344 -13.65 22.39 9.08
C SER A 344 -12.42 22.89 8.31
N PHE A 345 -12.24 24.21 8.21
CA PHE A 345 -11.05 24.79 7.58
C PHE A 345 -9.75 24.38 8.29
N HIS A 346 -9.81 24.24 9.61
CA HIS A 346 -8.67 23.76 10.42
C HIS A 346 -8.28 22.32 10.05
N LEU A 347 -9.26 21.42 9.94
CA LEU A 347 -9.04 20.03 9.52
C LEU A 347 -8.44 19.98 8.10
N LEU A 348 -9.01 20.76 7.18
CA LEU A 348 -8.53 20.82 5.80
C LEU A 348 -7.07 21.28 5.74
N ARG A 349 -6.73 22.36 6.43
CA ARG A 349 -5.36 22.87 6.50
C ARG A 349 -4.40 21.85 7.08
N GLN A 350 -4.76 21.19 8.18
CA GLN A 350 -3.92 20.14 8.77
C GLN A 350 -3.71 18.94 7.83
N ALA A 351 -4.76 18.53 7.10
CA ALA A 351 -4.65 17.46 6.13
C ALA A 351 -3.70 17.86 4.98
N MET A 352 -3.84 19.09 4.46
CA MET A 352 -2.94 19.61 3.42
C MET A 352 -1.49 19.72 3.89
N ASP A 353 -1.25 20.26 5.10
CA ASP A 353 0.09 20.39 5.68
C ASP A 353 0.76 19.00 5.84
N SER A 354 0.02 18.01 6.31
CA SER A 354 0.54 16.66 6.48
C SER A 354 0.80 15.96 5.13
N THR A 355 -0.09 16.14 4.16
CA THR A 355 0.08 15.64 2.79
C THR A 355 1.31 16.24 2.13
N MET A 356 1.47 17.55 2.22
CA MET A 356 2.64 18.26 1.68
C MET A 356 3.94 17.73 2.29
N LYS A 357 4.01 17.60 3.62
CA LYS A 357 5.20 17.09 4.31
C LYS A 357 5.58 15.67 3.83
N LEU A 358 4.61 14.77 3.74
CA LEU A 358 4.87 13.41 3.28
C LEU A 358 5.29 13.39 1.81
N SER A 359 4.61 14.12 0.95
CA SER A 359 4.94 14.19 -0.49
C SER A 359 6.34 14.75 -0.72
N CYS A 360 6.70 15.84 -0.04
CA CYS A 360 8.04 16.41 -0.12
C CYS A 360 9.10 15.44 0.39
N PHE A 361 8.82 14.72 1.49
CA PHE A 361 9.73 13.72 2.04
C PHE A 361 10.01 12.61 1.03
N VAL A 362 8.96 12.04 0.42
CA VAL A 362 9.08 10.95 -0.57
C VAL A 362 9.88 11.42 -1.81
N VAL A 363 9.51 12.56 -2.39
CA VAL A 363 10.20 13.11 -3.56
C VAL A 363 11.66 13.42 -3.25
N PHE A 364 11.95 13.91 -2.05
CA PHE A 364 13.32 14.25 -1.65
C PHE A 364 14.21 13.01 -1.46
N ILE A 365 13.66 11.91 -0.89
CA ILE A 365 14.38 10.63 -0.83
C ILE A 365 14.65 10.11 -2.24
N LEU A 366 13.67 10.19 -3.13
CA LEU A 366 13.81 9.71 -4.51
C LEU A 366 14.89 10.49 -5.28
N ILE A 367 14.96 11.81 -5.07
CA ILE A 367 16.05 12.63 -5.63
C ILE A 367 17.41 12.17 -5.08
N GLY A 368 17.53 12.01 -3.76
CA GLY A 368 18.76 11.50 -3.14
C GLY A 368 19.17 10.13 -3.65
N SER A 369 18.20 9.21 -3.77
CA SER A 369 18.41 7.87 -4.33
C SER A 369 18.85 7.92 -5.81
N THR A 370 18.31 8.84 -6.59
CA THR A 370 18.68 9.01 -8.00
C THR A 370 20.14 9.49 -8.13
N VAL A 371 20.57 10.41 -7.28
CA VAL A 371 21.98 10.85 -7.23
C VAL A 371 22.91 9.67 -6.93
N PHE A 372 22.56 8.89 -5.90
CA PHE A 372 23.31 7.67 -5.55
C PHE A 372 23.33 6.68 -6.72
N SER A 373 22.15 6.38 -7.28
CA SER A 373 22.01 5.38 -8.35
C SER A 373 22.80 5.74 -9.61
N LEU A 374 22.84 7.02 -10.00
CA LEU A 374 23.65 7.47 -11.15
C LEU A 374 25.14 7.25 -10.91
N ALA A 375 25.66 7.65 -9.75
CA ALA A 375 27.07 7.41 -9.42
C ALA A 375 27.37 5.91 -9.30
N PHE A 376 26.50 5.14 -8.67
CA PHE A 376 26.62 3.70 -8.52
C PHE A 376 26.58 2.95 -9.87
N GLN A 377 25.75 3.44 -10.81
CA GLN A 377 25.72 2.94 -12.18
C GLN A 377 27.05 3.23 -12.91
N GLY A 378 27.64 4.40 -12.69
CA GLY A 378 28.91 4.80 -13.28
C GLY A 378 30.10 3.96 -12.85
N VAL A 379 30.04 3.35 -11.65
CA VAL A 379 31.08 2.45 -11.12
C VAL A 379 30.76 0.95 -11.34
N ASP A 380 29.89 0.63 -12.30
CA ASP A 380 29.43 -0.73 -12.58
C ASP A 380 28.78 -1.44 -11.38
N GLY A 381 28.23 -0.66 -10.44
CA GLY A 381 27.56 -1.17 -9.23
C GLY A 381 26.45 -2.20 -9.51
N PRO A 382 25.53 -1.96 -10.45
CA PRO A 382 24.52 -2.95 -10.79
C PRO A 382 25.10 -4.30 -11.25
N LYS A 383 26.19 -4.30 -12.02
CA LYS A 383 26.87 -5.53 -12.43
C LYS A 383 27.50 -6.27 -11.24
N TRP A 384 28.08 -5.52 -10.30
CA TRP A 384 28.62 -6.07 -9.07
C TRP A 384 27.53 -6.75 -8.22
N VAL A 385 26.39 -6.07 -8.02
CA VAL A 385 25.23 -6.65 -7.30
C VAL A 385 24.70 -7.87 -8.04
N GLU A 386 24.57 -7.80 -9.36
CA GLU A 386 24.10 -8.91 -10.19
C GLU A 386 25.02 -10.14 -10.01
N HIS A 387 26.34 -9.96 -10.15
CA HIS A 387 27.30 -11.04 -9.96
C HIS A 387 27.22 -11.65 -8.55
N LEU A 388 27.10 -10.80 -7.52
CA LEU A 388 26.95 -11.24 -6.13
C LEU A 388 25.68 -12.08 -5.94
N MET A 389 24.57 -11.63 -6.49
CA MET A 389 23.25 -12.26 -6.30
C MET A 389 23.06 -13.51 -7.18
N THR A 390 23.60 -13.52 -8.40
CA THR A 390 23.50 -14.69 -9.29
C THR A 390 24.48 -15.81 -8.92
N SER A 391 25.53 -15.52 -8.17
CA SER A 391 26.46 -16.54 -7.62
C SER A 391 25.90 -17.28 -6.41
N LEU A 392 24.73 -16.88 -5.89
CA LEU A 392 24.10 -17.54 -4.75
C LEU A 392 23.67 -18.98 -5.09
N PRO A 393 23.91 -19.95 -4.18
CA PRO A 393 23.46 -21.32 -4.38
C PRO A 393 21.90 -21.38 -4.32
N GLY A 394 21.30 -22.26 -5.13
CA GLY A 394 19.85 -22.48 -5.14
C GLY A 394 19.06 -21.65 -6.17
N GLY A 395 19.73 -20.90 -7.06
CA GLY A 395 19.08 -20.16 -8.15
C GLY A 395 18.02 -19.18 -7.66
N GLN A 396 16.82 -19.22 -8.26
CA GLN A 396 15.69 -18.32 -7.89
C GLN A 396 15.32 -18.40 -6.40
N VAL A 397 15.24 -19.62 -5.85
CA VAL A 397 14.84 -19.81 -4.43
C VAL A 397 15.91 -19.26 -3.50
N GLY A 398 17.19 -19.53 -3.80
CA GLY A 398 18.32 -19.00 -3.02
C GLY A 398 18.32 -17.47 -3.03
N PHE A 399 18.15 -16.86 -4.20
CA PHE A 399 18.01 -15.41 -4.33
C PHE A 399 16.86 -14.86 -3.49
N LEU A 400 15.65 -15.44 -3.60
CA LEU A 400 14.49 -14.97 -2.83
C LEU A 400 14.70 -15.06 -1.33
N ILE A 401 15.28 -16.15 -0.83
CA ILE A 401 15.56 -16.31 0.60
C ILE A 401 16.55 -15.25 1.07
N VAL A 402 17.68 -15.08 0.37
CA VAL A 402 18.72 -14.12 0.75
C VAL A 402 18.21 -12.70 0.69
N VAL A 403 17.48 -12.34 -0.37
CA VAL A 403 16.89 -11.00 -0.51
C VAL A 403 15.88 -10.72 0.60
N ASN A 404 15.02 -11.68 0.93
CA ASN A 404 14.04 -11.49 2.01
C ASN A 404 14.70 -11.36 3.39
N ILE A 405 15.77 -12.12 3.67
CA ILE A 405 16.55 -11.97 4.90
C ILE A 405 17.26 -10.60 4.91
N LEU A 406 17.86 -10.19 3.80
CA LEU A 406 18.54 -8.89 3.67
C LEU A 406 17.55 -7.74 3.97
N ILE A 407 16.39 -7.73 3.31
CA ILE A 407 15.36 -6.72 3.51
C ILE A 407 14.86 -6.74 4.95
N PHE A 408 14.62 -7.93 5.52
CA PHE A 408 14.19 -8.07 6.92
C PHE A 408 15.22 -7.46 7.89
N VAL A 409 16.53 -7.66 7.66
CA VAL A 409 17.59 -7.07 8.48
C VAL A 409 17.70 -5.56 8.26
N LEU A 410 17.69 -5.11 7.00
CA LEU A 410 17.73 -3.66 6.70
C LEU A 410 16.52 -2.92 7.23
N ALA A 411 15.38 -3.57 7.32
CA ALA A 411 14.14 -3.04 7.86
C ALA A 411 14.19 -2.68 9.36
N PHE A 412 15.24 -3.04 10.08
CA PHE A 412 15.50 -2.53 11.43
C PHE A 412 15.95 -1.05 11.42
N PHE A 413 16.55 -0.59 10.33
CA PHE A 413 17.22 0.70 10.25
C PHE A 413 16.58 1.64 9.24
N LEU A 414 15.98 1.07 8.18
CA LEU A 414 15.43 1.80 7.04
C LEU A 414 13.91 1.64 7.02
N ASP A 415 13.21 2.70 6.66
CA ASP A 415 11.79 2.62 6.40
C ASP A 415 11.50 2.01 5.01
N PHE A 416 10.23 1.83 4.67
CA PHE A 416 9.85 1.19 3.42
C PHE A 416 10.16 2.08 2.18
N PHE A 417 10.09 3.42 2.30
CA PHE A 417 10.45 4.32 1.20
C PHE A 417 11.94 4.20 0.88
N GLU A 418 12.75 4.22 1.92
CA GLU A 418 14.20 4.07 1.82
C GLU A 418 14.57 2.72 1.21
N LEU A 419 13.98 1.63 1.71
CA LEU A 419 14.17 0.29 1.15
C LEU A 419 13.73 0.22 -0.31
N SER A 420 12.58 0.80 -0.64
CA SER A 420 12.05 0.77 -2.01
C SER A 420 12.94 1.54 -2.98
N PHE A 421 13.45 2.70 -2.59
CA PHE A 421 14.25 3.53 -3.49
C PHE A 421 15.74 3.14 -3.56
N ILE A 422 16.26 2.43 -2.56
CA ILE A 422 17.66 1.97 -2.54
C ILE A 422 17.78 0.55 -3.06
N VAL A 423 17.01 -0.38 -2.48
CA VAL A 423 17.22 -1.82 -2.67
C VAL A 423 16.53 -2.32 -3.94
N ILE A 424 15.32 -1.83 -4.23
CA ILE A 424 14.54 -2.35 -5.36
C ILE A 424 15.18 -2.08 -6.73
N PRO A 425 15.70 -0.86 -7.03
CA PRO A 425 16.38 -0.62 -8.30
C PRO A 425 17.60 -1.50 -8.52
N LEU A 426 18.22 -2.00 -7.45
CA LEU A 426 19.37 -2.89 -7.51
C LEU A 426 18.96 -4.35 -7.71
N LEU A 427 17.87 -4.79 -7.11
CA LEU A 427 17.44 -6.18 -7.11
C LEU A 427 16.44 -6.50 -8.23
N GLY A 428 15.64 -5.51 -8.68
CA GLY A 428 14.65 -5.70 -9.76
C GLY A 428 15.25 -6.30 -11.04
N PRO A 429 16.31 -5.72 -11.61
CA PRO A 429 16.97 -6.27 -12.81
C PRO A 429 17.52 -7.69 -12.61
N VAL A 430 18.02 -8.00 -11.41
CA VAL A 430 18.52 -9.36 -11.09
C VAL A 430 17.36 -10.35 -11.02
N ALA A 431 16.25 -9.96 -10.39
CA ALA A 431 15.04 -10.79 -10.32
C ALA A 431 14.49 -11.09 -11.72
N GLU A 432 14.42 -10.07 -12.60
CA GLU A 432 13.98 -10.23 -13.99
C GLU A 432 14.91 -11.18 -14.78
N LYS A 433 16.23 -11.03 -14.63
CA LYS A 433 17.20 -11.91 -15.25
C LYS A 433 17.10 -13.36 -14.77
N LEU A 434 16.74 -13.57 -13.52
CA LEU A 434 16.46 -14.91 -12.95
C LEU A 434 15.09 -15.45 -13.39
N GLY A 435 14.31 -14.73 -14.21
CA GLY A 435 12.98 -15.14 -14.67
C GLY A 435 11.91 -15.04 -13.60
N ILE A 436 12.11 -14.20 -12.57
CA ILE A 436 11.13 -13.97 -11.51
C ILE A 436 10.13 -12.90 -11.99
N ASP A 437 8.83 -13.20 -11.86
CA ASP A 437 7.78 -12.22 -12.14
C ASP A 437 7.90 -11.03 -11.19
N LEU A 438 8.02 -9.81 -11.74
CA LEU A 438 8.27 -8.61 -10.95
C LEU A 438 7.05 -8.14 -10.17
N VAL A 439 5.82 -8.49 -10.58
CA VAL A 439 4.62 -8.20 -9.78
C VAL A 439 4.59 -9.09 -8.55
N TRP A 440 4.83 -10.40 -8.73
CA TRP A 440 4.99 -11.31 -7.61
C TRP A 440 6.12 -10.90 -6.67
N PHE A 441 7.28 -10.54 -7.21
CA PHE A 441 8.42 -10.05 -6.44
C PHE A 441 8.08 -8.78 -5.66
N GLY A 442 7.44 -7.80 -6.29
CA GLY A 442 7.03 -6.55 -5.64
C GLY A 442 6.05 -6.77 -4.48
N VAL A 443 5.04 -7.64 -4.66
CA VAL A 443 4.08 -7.96 -3.59
C VAL A 443 4.77 -8.74 -2.45
N LEU A 444 5.65 -9.68 -2.76
CA LEU A 444 6.45 -10.40 -1.77
C LEU A 444 7.26 -9.43 -0.91
N LEU A 445 7.94 -8.48 -1.54
CA LEU A 445 8.75 -7.47 -0.85
C LEU A 445 7.87 -6.50 -0.04
N ALA A 446 6.70 -6.11 -0.56
CA ALA A 446 5.75 -5.27 0.18
C ALA A 446 5.34 -5.92 1.52
N VAL A 447 5.05 -7.22 1.51
CA VAL A 447 4.73 -7.97 2.75
C VAL A 447 5.93 -8.03 3.69
N ASN A 448 7.13 -8.24 3.15
CA ASN A 448 8.34 -8.28 3.98
C ASN A 448 8.67 -6.91 4.57
N MET A 449 8.62 -5.83 3.77
CA MET A 449 8.87 -4.46 4.21
C MET A 449 7.89 -4.01 5.30
N GLN A 450 6.68 -4.57 5.34
CA GLN A 450 5.73 -4.32 6.42
C GLN A 450 6.31 -4.68 7.80
N THR A 451 7.23 -5.64 7.88
CA THR A 451 7.89 -6.02 9.13
C THR A 451 8.69 -4.87 9.73
N SER A 452 9.23 -3.93 8.90
CA SER A 452 10.00 -2.77 9.34
C SER A 452 9.26 -1.93 10.38
N PHE A 453 7.93 -1.87 10.29
CA PHE A 453 7.09 -1.11 11.22
C PHE A 453 6.83 -1.84 12.54
N MET A 454 7.03 -3.15 12.58
CA MET A 454 6.70 -4.00 13.73
C MET A 454 7.92 -4.57 14.45
N HIS A 455 9.14 -4.39 13.91
CA HIS A 455 10.36 -4.93 14.53
C HIS A 455 10.68 -4.25 15.87
N PRO A 456 10.67 -4.96 17.03
CA PRO A 456 11.29 -4.42 18.23
C PRO A 456 12.83 -4.37 18.07
N PRO A 457 13.53 -3.33 18.52
CA PRO A 457 12.99 -2.15 19.21
C PRO A 457 12.68 -0.97 18.28
N PHE A 458 12.97 -1.02 16.99
CA PHE A 458 12.99 0.14 16.08
C PHE A 458 11.72 0.35 15.23
N GLY A 459 10.75 -0.56 15.33
CA GLY A 459 9.53 -0.49 14.50
C GLY A 459 8.73 0.80 14.71
N PHE A 460 8.53 1.57 13.66
CA PHE A 460 7.85 2.87 13.71
C PHE A 460 6.42 2.77 14.25
N ALA A 461 5.66 1.71 13.91
CA ALA A 461 4.32 1.49 14.46
C ALA A 461 4.33 1.37 15.98
N LEU A 462 5.39 0.78 16.54
CA LEU A 462 5.56 0.63 18.00
C LEU A 462 5.86 1.97 18.66
N PHE A 463 6.64 2.85 18.01
CA PHE A 463 6.87 4.21 18.48
C PHE A 463 5.60 5.06 18.42
N TYR A 464 4.84 4.98 17.34
CA TYR A 464 3.57 5.69 17.22
C TYR A 464 2.59 5.24 18.30
N LEU A 465 2.47 3.94 18.53
CA LEU A 465 1.63 3.42 19.60
C LEU A 465 2.15 3.85 20.99
N ARG A 466 3.48 3.86 21.19
CA ARG A 466 4.09 4.31 22.44
C ARG A 466 3.77 5.77 22.74
N SER A 467 3.73 6.64 21.72
CA SER A 467 3.45 8.06 21.90
C SER A 467 2.05 8.36 22.43
N VAL A 468 1.10 7.46 22.18
CA VAL A 468 -0.31 7.60 22.59
C VAL A 468 -0.71 6.66 23.74
N ALA A 469 0.09 5.66 24.03
CA ALA A 469 -0.18 4.73 25.14
C ALA A 469 0.10 5.40 26.51
N PRO A 470 -0.74 5.14 27.55
CA PRO A 470 -0.54 5.72 28.87
C PRO A 470 0.80 5.25 29.48
N ASN A 471 1.62 6.23 29.92
CA ASN A 471 2.93 6.01 30.54
C ASN A 471 2.84 5.81 32.05
N ASP A 472 1.80 6.40 32.67
CA ASP A 472 1.59 6.40 34.12
C ASP A 472 0.25 5.76 34.48
N GLU A 473 0.07 5.42 35.76
CA GLU A 473 -1.23 5.00 36.26
C GLU A 473 -2.25 6.12 36.11
N TYR A 474 -3.41 5.81 35.58
CA TYR A 474 -4.49 6.78 35.41
C TYR A 474 -5.83 6.21 35.90
N THR A 475 -6.71 7.10 36.31
CA THR A 475 -8.09 6.73 36.67
C THR A 475 -8.97 6.84 35.43
N ASP A 476 -9.56 5.72 35.02
CA ASP A 476 -10.52 5.71 33.90
C ASP A 476 -11.74 6.58 34.22
N ARG A 477 -12.10 7.45 33.27
CA ARG A 477 -13.16 8.44 33.48
C ARG A 477 -14.55 7.81 33.63
N ILE A 478 -14.79 6.65 33.02
CA ILE A 478 -16.10 5.99 33.01
C ILE A 478 -16.23 5.03 34.18
N THR A 479 -15.31 4.08 34.33
CA THR A 479 -15.38 3.04 35.36
C THR A 479 -14.83 3.48 36.71
N ARG A 480 -14.15 4.64 36.78
CA ARG A 480 -13.45 5.15 37.98
C ARG A 480 -12.40 4.19 38.57
N LYS A 481 -12.00 3.19 37.80
CA LYS A 481 -10.95 2.25 38.20
C LYS A 481 -9.56 2.82 37.88
N ARG A 482 -8.61 2.58 38.78
CA ARG A 482 -7.18 2.83 38.46
C ARG A 482 -6.68 1.76 37.51
N LEU A 483 -6.13 2.22 36.38
CA LEU A 483 -5.54 1.37 35.35
C LEU A 483 -4.03 1.57 35.33
N ALA A 484 -3.30 0.47 35.34
CA ALA A 484 -1.85 0.50 35.24
C ALA A 484 -1.40 0.92 33.82
N PRO A 485 -0.19 1.51 33.67
CA PRO A 485 0.35 1.93 32.40
C PRO A 485 0.61 0.77 31.44
N VAL A 486 0.83 1.08 30.17
CA VAL A 486 1.33 0.14 29.17
C VAL A 486 2.83 0.33 29.03
N THR A 487 3.61 -0.67 29.38
CA THR A 487 5.08 -0.60 29.29
C THR A 487 5.56 -0.83 27.85
N THR A 488 6.71 -0.26 27.49
CA THR A 488 7.34 -0.48 26.18
C THR A 488 7.60 -1.97 25.92
N GLY A 489 8.02 -2.74 26.95
CA GLY A 489 8.18 -4.18 26.83
C GLY A 489 6.88 -4.93 26.49
N GLN A 490 5.72 -4.46 26.99
CA GLN A 490 4.43 -5.04 26.65
C GLN A 490 4.06 -4.77 25.19
N ILE A 491 4.36 -3.58 24.67
CA ILE A 491 4.16 -3.23 23.26
C ILE A 491 5.04 -4.14 22.39
N TYR A 492 6.32 -4.28 22.73
CA TYR A 492 7.26 -5.12 21.97
C TYR A 492 6.84 -6.60 21.96
N TRP A 493 6.54 -7.18 23.12
CA TRP A 493 6.08 -8.56 23.18
C TRP A 493 4.72 -8.77 22.51
N GLY A 494 3.89 -7.74 22.49
CA GLY A 494 2.61 -7.76 21.74
C GLY A 494 2.82 -7.81 20.24
N ALA A 495 3.86 -7.19 19.70
CA ALA A 495 4.18 -7.17 18.28
C ALA A 495 4.75 -8.50 17.77
N VAL A 496 5.53 -9.22 18.58
CA VAL A 496 6.25 -10.44 18.17
C VAL A 496 5.38 -11.47 17.45
N PRO A 497 4.19 -11.87 17.94
CA PRO A 497 3.35 -12.83 17.24
C PRO A 497 2.94 -12.37 15.84
N PHE A 498 2.68 -11.08 15.66
CA PHE A 498 2.28 -10.51 14.40
C PHE A 498 3.45 -10.44 13.41
N VAL A 499 4.67 -10.16 13.87
CA VAL A 499 5.89 -10.25 13.04
C VAL A 499 6.10 -11.71 12.58
N VAL A 500 5.92 -12.69 13.46
CA VAL A 500 5.99 -14.11 13.07
C VAL A 500 4.96 -14.44 12.00
N ILE A 501 3.74 -13.93 12.11
CA ILE A 501 2.70 -14.12 11.09
C ILE A 501 3.09 -13.46 9.76
N GLN A 502 3.71 -12.28 9.77
CA GLN A 502 4.23 -11.64 8.57
C GLN A 502 5.32 -12.50 7.89
N VAL A 503 6.25 -13.05 8.67
CA VAL A 503 7.28 -13.97 8.14
C VAL A 503 6.64 -15.25 7.58
N ILE A 504 5.61 -15.79 8.23
CA ILE A 504 4.84 -16.92 7.69
C ILE A 504 4.18 -16.52 6.36
N MET A 505 3.60 -15.32 6.28
CA MET A 505 2.99 -14.83 5.04
C MET A 505 4.00 -14.69 3.91
N VAL A 506 5.20 -14.15 4.17
CA VAL A 506 6.32 -14.12 3.20
C VAL A 506 6.64 -15.53 2.71
N SER A 507 6.74 -16.50 3.63
CA SER A 507 7.00 -17.90 3.29
C SER A 507 5.88 -18.52 2.45
N LEU A 508 4.62 -18.20 2.75
CA LEU A 508 3.46 -18.65 1.97
C LEU A 508 3.47 -18.08 0.54
N ILE A 509 3.83 -16.80 0.37
CA ILE A 509 3.92 -16.18 -0.96
C ILE A 509 5.05 -16.83 -1.78
N ILE A 510 6.17 -17.16 -1.15
CA ILE A 510 7.28 -17.88 -1.83
C ILE A 510 6.84 -19.29 -2.24
N ALA A 511 6.15 -20.01 -1.35
CA ALA A 511 5.72 -21.39 -1.59
C ALA A 511 4.54 -21.49 -2.58
N PHE A 512 3.68 -20.47 -2.61
CA PHE A 512 2.47 -20.42 -3.42
C PHE A 512 2.37 -19.14 -4.26
N PRO A 513 3.17 -18.99 -5.34
CA PRO A 513 3.15 -17.80 -6.20
C PRO A 513 1.77 -17.45 -6.75
N ASN A 514 0.91 -18.43 -6.93
CA ASN A 514 -0.47 -18.26 -7.40
C ASN A 514 -1.34 -17.38 -6.48
N LEU A 515 -0.97 -17.21 -5.21
CA LEU A 515 -1.63 -16.25 -4.32
C LEU A 515 -1.56 -14.81 -4.86
N VAL A 516 -0.50 -14.50 -5.60
CA VAL A 516 -0.29 -13.19 -6.22
C VAL A 516 -0.67 -13.21 -7.70
N SER A 517 -0.16 -14.19 -8.46
CA SER A 517 -0.29 -14.23 -9.92
C SER A 517 -1.62 -14.81 -10.41
N GLY A 518 -2.39 -15.48 -9.55
CA GLY A 518 -3.63 -16.16 -9.94
C GLY A 518 -4.75 -15.24 -10.41
N GLY A 519 -4.72 -13.95 -10.05
CA GLY A 519 -5.69 -12.93 -10.47
C GLY A 519 -5.18 -11.99 -11.58
N ILE A 520 -3.93 -12.17 -12.01
CA ILE A 520 -3.33 -11.30 -13.03
C ILE A 520 -3.44 -12.01 -14.38
N ALA A 521 -4.10 -11.36 -15.35
CA ALA A 521 -4.12 -11.87 -16.71
C ALA A 521 -2.68 -11.99 -17.21
N LYS A 522 -2.25 -13.23 -17.55
CA LYS A 522 -0.98 -13.39 -18.25
C LYS A 522 -1.04 -12.54 -19.50
N ARG A 523 -0.20 -11.52 -19.60
CA ARG A 523 0.00 -10.84 -20.89
C ARG A 523 0.29 -11.93 -21.91
N ALA A 524 -0.56 -12.02 -22.95
CA ALA A 524 -0.23 -12.85 -24.09
C ALA A 524 1.19 -12.45 -24.51
N GLU A 525 2.13 -13.37 -24.48
CA GLU A 525 3.42 -13.16 -25.11
C GLU A 525 3.12 -12.79 -26.56
N LEU A 526 3.25 -11.51 -26.86
CA LEU A 526 3.19 -11.06 -28.25
C LEU A 526 4.35 -11.79 -28.93
N ASP A 527 4.00 -12.69 -29.85
CA ASP A 527 4.98 -13.37 -30.68
C ASP A 527 5.70 -12.30 -31.50
N THR A 528 6.81 -11.81 -30.95
CA THR A 528 7.63 -10.77 -31.56
C THR A 528 8.38 -11.28 -32.79
N THR A 529 8.35 -12.58 -33.05
CA THR A 529 9.03 -13.18 -34.21
C THR A 529 8.37 -12.84 -35.54
N ASN A 530 7.10 -12.39 -35.52
CA ASN A 530 6.32 -12.04 -36.72
C ASN A 530 5.94 -10.55 -36.82
N ILE A 531 6.45 -9.69 -35.94
CA ILE A 531 6.22 -8.25 -36.05
C ILE A 531 7.18 -7.70 -37.12
N GLN A 532 6.73 -7.59 -38.36
CA GLN A 532 7.39 -6.76 -39.37
C GLN A 532 7.12 -5.29 -39.00
N ILE A 533 8.12 -4.64 -38.41
CA ILE A 533 8.13 -3.20 -38.23
C ILE A 533 8.50 -2.62 -39.61
N ASP A 534 7.50 -2.19 -40.34
CA ASP A 534 7.73 -1.39 -41.54
C ASP A 534 8.17 0.02 -41.09
N VAL A 535 9.49 0.18 -40.94
CA VAL A 535 10.07 1.49 -40.62
C VAL A 535 9.99 2.31 -41.93
N PRO A 536 9.17 3.36 -41.98
CA PRO A 536 9.17 4.25 -43.15
C PRO A 536 10.61 4.75 -43.32
N LYS A 537 11.19 4.53 -44.50
CA LYS A 537 12.46 5.14 -44.84
C LYS A 537 12.25 6.64 -44.93
N VAL A 538 12.53 7.33 -43.86
CA VAL A 538 12.60 8.79 -43.84
C VAL A 538 13.85 9.14 -44.65
N ASP A 539 13.62 9.59 -45.86
CA ASP A 539 14.65 10.15 -46.71
C ASP A 539 15.03 11.52 -46.12
N TYR A 540 16.07 11.54 -45.30
CA TYR A 540 16.71 12.77 -44.86
C TYR A 540 17.36 13.40 -46.11
N GLY A 541 16.56 14.23 -46.80
CA GLY A 541 16.86 14.82 -48.08
C GLY A 541 18.33 15.16 -48.27
N ARG A 542 18.93 14.65 -49.33
CA ARG A 542 20.18 15.19 -49.89
C ARG A 542 20.02 16.70 -50.08
N PRO A 543 21.01 17.50 -49.71
CA PRO A 543 20.96 18.93 -50.01
C PRO A 543 20.72 19.11 -51.49
N ALA A 544 19.63 19.80 -51.85
CA ALA A 544 19.25 20.11 -53.21
C ALA A 544 20.39 20.86 -53.90
N GLY A 545 20.98 20.24 -54.91
CA GLY A 545 21.84 20.93 -55.85
C GLY A 545 21.03 22.02 -56.61
N PRO A 546 21.68 23.08 -57.09
CA PRO A 546 20.98 24.19 -57.73
C PRO A 546 20.38 23.75 -59.05
N GLY A 547 19.03 23.56 -59.07
CA GLY A 547 18.29 23.29 -60.30
C GLY A 547 17.41 22.05 -60.25
N GLY A 548 16.24 22.11 -59.64
CA GLY A 548 15.30 21.01 -59.70
C GLY A 548 13.95 21.36 -59.06
N GLY A 549 12.88 21.18 -59.80
CA GLY A 549 11.52 21.51 -59.45
C GLY A 549 10.98 20.89 -58.18
N ALA A 550 9.96 21.51 -57.64
CA ALA A 550 9.27 21.16 -56.41
C ALA A 550 8.84 19.68 -56.41
N ALA A 551 9.34 18.91 -55.45
CA ALA A 551 8.83 17.58 -55.12
C ALA A 551 7.45 17.69 -54.43
N PRO A 552 6.52 16.74 -54.65
CA PRO A 552 5.22 16.76 -54.01
C PRO A 552 5.40 16.69 -52.49
N ALA A 553 4.58 17.43 -51.75
CA ALA A 553 4.57 17.50 -50.30
C ALA A 553 4.50 16.08 -49.71
N ALA A 554 5.44 15.75 -48.84
CA ALA A 554 5.44 14.50 -48.09
C ALA A 554 4.18 14.44 -47.23
N ASP A 555 3.45 13.34 -47.34
CA ASP A 555 2.28 13.05 -46.49
C ASP A 555 2.67 13.20 -45.02
N ASP A 556 1.79 13.86 -44.27
CA ASP A 556 1.94 14.04 -42.80
C ASP A 556 2.12 12.67 -42.14
N PRO A 557 3.22 12.45 -41.34
CA PRO A 557 3.46 11.19 -40.63
C PRO A 557 2.27 10.75 -39.76
N MET A 558 1.46 11.70 -39.28
CA MET A 558 0.26 11.41 -38.49
C MET A 558 -0.90 10.86 -39.36
N GLU A 559 -0.94 11.17 -40.65
CA GLU A 559 -1.92 10.59 -41.59
C GLU A 559 -1.61 9.13 -41.92
N ALA A 560 -0.34 8.76 -42.01
CA ALA A 560 0.08 7.39 -42.22
C ALA A 560 -0.29 6.49 -41.01
N VAL A 561 -0.12 6.99 -39.76
CA VAL A 561 -0.54 6.31 -38.53
C VAL A 561 -2.08 6.18 -38.46
N ARG A 562 -2.83 7.21 -38.86
CA ARG A 562 -4.30 7.14 -38.92
C ARG A 562 -4.80 6.10 -39.90
N ARG A 563 -4.23 6.04 -41.09
CA ARG A 563 -4.59 5.02 -42.11
C ARG A 563 -4.26 3.59 -41.62
N ALA A 564 -3.16 3.40 -40.92
CA ALA A 564 -2.81 2.11 -40.34
C ALA A 564 -3.81 1.68 -39.26
N LEU A 565 -4.21 2.58 -38.37
CA LEU A 565 -5.22 2.31 -37.31
C LEU A 565 -6.63 2.04 -37.90
N GLU A 566 -7.02 2.74 -38.96
CA GLU A 566 -8.31 2.50 -39.65
C GLU A 566 -8.34 1.17 -40.43
N GLN A 567 -7.19 0.69 -40.92
CA GLN A 567 -7.10 -0.63 -41.58
C GLN A 567 -7.19 -1.77 -40.56
N ASP A 568 -6.68 -1.58 -39.34
CA ASP A 568 -6.76 -2.57 -38.28
C ASP A 568 -8.18 -2.68 -37.71
N GLN A 569 -8.93 -1.56 -37.65
CA GLN A 569 -10.34 -1.56 -37.24
C GLN A 569 -11.28 -2.22 -38.27
N LYS A 570 -10.91 -2.29 -39.54
CA LYS A 570 -11.69 -2.96 -40.60
C LYS A 570 -11.42 -4.48 -40.68
N LYS A 571 -10.40 -4.98 -40.00
CA LYS A 571 -10.06 -6.42 -39.96
C LYS A 571 -10.59 -7.15 -38.72
N LYS A 572 -11.17 -6.43 -37.77
CA LYS A 572 -11.95 -6.96 -36.63
C LYS A 572 -13.45 -6.82 -36.93
#